data_51857c8a18c14bc1a5575b01d4d37fce
#
_entry.id   51857c8a18c14bc1a5575b01d4d37fce
#
_cell.length_a   1.000
_cell.length_b   1.000
_cell.length_c   1.000
_cell.angle_alpha   90.00
_cell.angle_beta   90.00
_cell.angle_gamma   90.00
#
_symmetry.space_group_name_H-M   'P 1'
#
loop_
_entity.id
_entity.type
_entity.pdbx_description
1 polymer ?
#
loop_
_entity_poly.entity_id
_entity_poly.type
_entity_poly.pdbx_seq_one_letter_code
_entity_poly.pdbx_strand_id
1 'polypeptide(L)'
;MPKWGNINERRHQLHEVIRLSGMNLIIDDTDHALLIKVASVPSARMQVYFIDNEEYFKRKAILNDENEAFYQDNDERALFFCRGVLETVRKLGWKPDIIHCHGWMTSFVPLYVRHLFNDDPHFEDAKLVFTAYDDPAENLNKDLAKKLTQEGFPKELLKSLVKPTTEDLSKFAMGLCDAVTKGDAKLSRVMENAFKATDKRVLAYASEEERVAAHAEFYHEVLEEALV
;
A
#
# COMPACT_ATOMS: atom_id res chain seq x y z
N MET A 1 0.57 -7.59 4.37
CA MET A 1 1.51 -7.71 3.22
C MET A 1 0.96 -8.68 2.18
N PRO A 2 1.35 -8.60 0.87
CA PRO A 2 0.97 -9.64 -0.08
C PRO A 2 1.57 -11.00 0.33
N LYS A 3 0.84 -12.07 0.10
CA LYS A 3 1.33 -13.42 0.35
C LYS A 3 2.13 -13.92 -0.87
N TRP A 4 3.36 -13.44 -1.00
CA TRP A 4 4.22 -13.85 -2.10
C TRP A 4 4.46 -15.35 -2.16
N GLY A 5 4.56 -15.92 -3.36
CA GLY A 5 4.73 -17.36 -3.57
C GLY A 5 6.01 -17.97 -3.00
N ASN A 6 7.01 -17.14 -2.69
CA ASN A 6 8.25 -17.56 -2.02
C ASN A 6 8.12 -17.62 -0.48
N ILE A 7 6.99 -17.17 0.11
CA ILE A 7 6.76 -17.25 1.55
C ILE A 7 6.40 -18.70 1.92
N ASN A 8 7.22 -19.30 2.77
CA ASN A 8 7.00 -20.65 3.27
C ASN A 8 5.97 -20.66 4.42
N GLU A 9 4.73 -21.03 4.10
CA GLU A 9 3.61 -21.02 5.04
C GLU A 9 3.83 -21.93 6.25
N ARG A 10 4.43 -23.09 6.06
CA ARG A 10 4.69 -24.05 7.17
C ARG A 10 5.76 -23.51 8.10
N ARG A 11 6.85 -22.96 7.55
CA ARG A 11 7.95 -22.38 8.36
C ARG A 11 7.47 -21.24 9.23
N HIS A 12 6.58 -20.42 8.70
CA HIS A 12 6.07 -19.22 9.39
C HIS A 12 4.71 -19.45 10.06
N GLN A 13 4.22 -20.69 10.08
CA GLN A 13 2.96 -21.08 10.71
C GLN A 13 1.78 -20.18 10.31
N LEU A 14 1.67 -19.91 9.00
CA LEU A 14 0.54 -19.15 8.46
C LEU A 14 -0.76 -19.96 8.61
N HIS A 15 -1.77 -19.33 9.15
CA HIS A 15 -3.12 -19.89 9.26
C HIS A 15 -4.10 -19.05 8.46
N GLU A 16 -4.98 -19.68 7.71
CA GLU A 16 -6.09 -18.99 7.07
C GLU A 16 -7.11 -18.52 8.10
N VAL A 17 -7.53 -17.27 7.97
CA VAL A 17 -8.59 -16.70 8.80
C VAL A 17 -9.91 -16.80 8.05
N ILE A 18 -10.59 -17.93 8.18
CA ILE A 18 -11.83 -18.27 7.43
C ILE A 18 -12.88 -17.18 7.50
N ARG A 19 -13.10 -16.57 8.67
CA ARG A 19 -14.10 -15.50 8.84
C ARG A 19 -13.80 -14.22 8.06
N LEU A 20 -12.53 -14.01 7.66
CA LEU A 20 -12.07 -12.85 6.89
C LEU A 20 -11.96 -13.19 5.40
N SER A 21 -11.76 -14.46 5.07
CA SER A 21 -11.62 -14.97 3.70
C SER A 21 -12.98 -15.13 2.99
N GLY A 22 -12.92 -15.45 1.70
CA GLY A 22 -14.10 -15.85 0.90
C GLY A 22 -14.92 -14.67 0.33
N MET A 23 -14.44 -13.44 0.43
CA MET A 23 -14.98 -12.31 -0.32
C MET A 23 -14.32 -12.27 -1.69
N ASN A 24 -15.04 -11.87 -2.72
CA ASN A 24 -14.47 -11.55 -4.02
C ASN A 24 -14.24 -10.05 -4.13
N LEU A 25 -13.08 -9.69 -4.70
CA LEU A 25 -12.77 -8.32 -5.11
C LEU A 25 -12.83 -8.24 -6.63
N ILE A 26 -13.53 -7.25 -7.16
CA ILE A 26 -13.61 -7.01 -8.60
C ILE A 26 -12.40 -6.14 -8.98
N ILE A 27 -11.57 -6.66 -9.87
CA ILE A 27 -10.45 -5.94 -10.48
C ILE A 27 -10.56 -6.11 -12.00
N ASP A 28 -10.60 -5.01 -12.74
CA ASP A 28 -10.77 -5.00 -14.21
C ASP A 28 -11.91 -5.92 -14.70
N ASP A 29 -13.10 -5.75 -14.10
CA ASP A 29 -14.34 -6.52 -14.40
C ASP A 29 -14.27 -8.04 -14.12
N THR A 30 -13.26 -8.50 -13.37
CA THR A 30 -13.07 -9.90 -13.00
C THR A 30 -13.10 -10.08 -11.49
N ASP A 31 -13.79 -11.13 -11.04
CA ASP A 31 -13.86 -11.52 -9.63
C ASP A 31 -12.59 -12.29 -9.20
N HIS A 32 -11.94 -11.79 -8.16
CA HIS A 32 -10.77 -12.41 -7.56
C HIS A 32 -11.03 -12.75 -6.09
N ALA A 33 -10.87 -14.01 -5.72
CA ALA A 33 -11.08 -14.46 -4.35
C ALA A 33 -10.04 -13.86 -3.40
N LEU A 34 -10.50 -13.20 -2.34
CA LEU A 34 -9.67 -12.68 -1.25
C LEU A 34 -9.52 -13.73 -0.16
N LEU A 35 -8.31 -14.23 0.00
CA LEU A 35 -7.92 -15.11 1.09
C LEU A 35 -7.03 -14.34 2.07
N ILE A 36 -7.28 -14.52 3.37
CA ILE A 36 -6.52 -13.86 4.42
C ILE A 36 -5.84 -14.90 5.28
N LYS A 37 -4.52 -14.82 5.36
CA LYS A 37 -3.71 -15.63 6.26
C LYS A 37 -3.06 -14.75 7.33
N VAL A 38 -2.75 -15.31 8.48
CA VAL A 38 -2.12 -14.58 9.59
C VAL A 38 -0.97 -15.38 10.16
N ALA A 39 0.08 -14.66 10.54
CA ALA A 39 1.15 -15.16 11.41
C ALA A 39 1.32 -14.20 12.58
N SER A 40 1.61 -14.76 13.75
CA SER A 40 1.88 -13.99 14.97
C SER A 40 3.38 -13.85 15.21
N VAL A 41 3.80 -12.67 15.67
CA VAL A 41 5.14 -12.40 16.19
C VAL A 41 5.02 -12.13 17.69
N PRO A 42 5.03 -13.20 18.55
CA PRO A 42 4.69 -13.07 19.97
C PRO A 42 5.61 -12.10 20.73
N SER A 43 6.91 -12.09 20.40
CA SER A 43 7.89 -11.20 21.03
C SER A 43 7.59 -9.72 20.81
N ALA A 44 6.97 -9.36 19.67
CA ALA A 44 6.58 -8.00 19.33
C ALA A 44 5.09 -7.72 19.62
N ARG A 45 4.32 -8.71 20.10
CA ARG A 45 2.85 -8.64 20.27
C ARG A 45 2.15 -8.17 18.99
N MET A 46 2.66 -8.61 17.85
CA MET A 46 2.22 -8.16 16.52
C MET A 46 1.63 -9.33 15.74
N GLN A 47 0.64 -9.03 14.90
CA GLN A 47 0.12 -9.94 13.89
C GLN A 47 0.46 -9.43 12.50
N VAL A 48 0.86 -10.34 11.62
CA VAL A 48 1.09 -10.05 10.20
C VAL A 48 -0.02 -10.70 9.41
N TYR A 49 -0.85 -9.89 8.76
CA TYR A 49 -1.89 -10.37 7.86
C TYR A 49 -1.35 -10.43 6.44
N PHE A 50 -1.60 -11.53 5.77
CA PHE A 50 -1.22 -11.80 4.39
C PHE A 50 -2.46 -11.76 3.51
N ILE A 51 -2.46 -10.87 2.54
CA ILE A 51 -3.45 -10.79 1.48
C ILE A 51 -3.05 -11.79 0.41
N ASP A 52 -3.86 -12.80 0.18
CA ASP A 52 -3.56 -13.91 -0.71
C ASP A 52 -4.59 -14.05 -1.82
N ASN A 53 -4.09 -14.37 -2.99
CA ASN A 53 -4.85 -14.78 -4.16
C ASN A 53 -3.92 -15.61 -5.05
N GLU A 54 -4.36 -16.78 -5.50
CA GLU A 54 -3.49 -17.67 -6.26
C GLU A 54 -3.04 -17.09 -7.60
N GLU A 55 -3.89 -16.34 -8.29
CA GLU A 55 -3.59 -15.77 -9.60
C GLU A 55 -2.51 -14.69 -9.49
N TYR A 56 -2.62 -13.82 -8.48
CA TYR A 56 -1.73 -12.68 -8.30
C TYR A 56 -0.46 -12.99 -7.52
N PHE A 57 -0.52 -13.86 -6.48
CA PHE A 57 0.58 -13.97 -5.52
C PHE A 57 1.23 -15.35 -5.42
N LYS A 58 0.78 -16.36 -6.17
CA LYS A 58 1.38 -17.70 -6.17
C LYS A 58 2.77 -17.76 -6.83
N ARG A 59 3.09 -16.79 -7.68
CA ARG A 59 4.37 -16.70 -8.40
C ARG A 59 5.54 -16.63 -7.42
N LYS A 60 6.62 -17.38 -7.70
CA LYS A 60 7.82 -17.36 -6.84
C LYS A 60 8.58 -16.03 -6.90
N ALA A 61 8.66 -15.46 -8.10
CA ALA A 61 9.22 -14.15 -8.31
C ALA A 61 8.22 -13.06 -7.91
N ILE A 62 8.69 -11.97 -7.29
CA ILE A 62 7.83 -10.97 -6.66
C ILE A 62 7.22 -10.02 -7.69
N LEU A 63 8.05 -9.28 -8.42
CA LEU A 63 7.63 -8.24 -9.35
C LEU A 63 8.01 -8.51 -10.81
N ASN A 64 9.00 -9.36 -11.02
CA ASN A 64 9.57 -9.65 -12.32
C ASN A 64 9.45 -11.15 -12.63
N ASP A 65 9.46 -11.51 -13.89
CA ASP A 65 9.47 -12.89 -14.33
C ASP A 65 10.89 -13.50 -14.31
N GLU A 66 11.03 -14.71 -14.83
CA GLU A 66 12.32 -15.43 -14.89
C GLU A 66 13.35 -14.75 -15.83
N ASN A 67 12.89 -13.85 -16.70
CA ASN A 67 13.72 -13.05 -17.61
C ASN A 67 13.96 -11.63 -17.07
N GLU A 68 13.68 -11.38 -15.79
CA GLU A 68 13.76 -10.07 -15.15
C GLU A 68 12.79 -9.04 -15.72
N ALA A 69 11.80 -9.43 -16.55
CA ALA A 69 10.79 -8.53 -17.06
C ALA A 69 9.69 -8.26 -16.01
N PHE A 70 9.39 -6.98 -15.81
CA PHE A 70 8.34 -6.56 -14.89
C PHE A 70 6.97 -7.11 -15.32
N TYR A 71 6.22 -7.73 -14.39
CA TYR A 71 4.92 -8.32 -14.73
C TYR A 71 3.93 -7.27 -15.18
N GLN A 72 3.21 -7.57 -16.28
CA GLN A 72 2.26 -6.64 -16.89
C GLN A 72 1.01 -6.37 -16.02
N ASP A 73 0.71 -7.27 -15.09
CA ASP A 73 -0.41 -7.19 -14.15
C ASP A 73 -0.03 -6.66 -12.76
N ASN A 74 1.15 -6.08 -12.60
CA ASN A 74 1.59 -5.54 -11.31
C ASN A 74 0.71 -4.39 -10.81
N ASP A 75 0.04 -3.65 -11.69
CA ASP A 75 -0.97 -2.66 -11.33
C ASP A 75 -2.21 -3.33 -10.69
N GLU A 76 -2.73 -4.40 -11.28
CA GLU A 76 -3.87 -5.15 -10.72
C GLU A 76 -3.52 -5.81 -9.40
N ARG A 77 -2.30 -6.36 -9.29
CA ARG A 77 -1.78 -6.93 -8.05
C ARG A 77 -1.72 -5.90 -6.93
N ALA A 78 -1.32 -4.67 -7.24
CA ALA A 78 -1.31 -3.57 -6.29
C ALA A 78 -2.73 -3.12 -5.91
N LEU A 79 -3.65 -3.01 -6.90
CA LEU A 79 -5.06 -2.70 -6.65
C LEU A 79 -5.70 -3.74 -5.75
N PHE A 80 -5.57 -5.02 -6.09
CA PHE A 80 -6.10 -6.13 -5.29
C PHE A 80 -5.54 -6.12 -3.86
N PHE A 81 -4.23 -5.93 -3.72
CA PHE A 81 -3.59 -5.87 -2.41
C PHE A 81 -4.14 -4.73 -1.56
N CYS A 82 -4.16 -3.51 -2.10
CA CYS A 82 -4.62 -2.34 -1.37
C CYS A 82 -6.09 -2.44 -0.97
N ARG A 83 -6.95 -2.89 -1.88
CA ARG A 83 -8.38 -3.12 -1.58
C ARG A 83 -8.54 -4.22 -0.53
N GLY A 84 -7.82 -5.33 -0.67
CA GLY A 84 -7.85 -6.44 0.26
C GLY A 84 -7.41 -6.08 1.68
N VAL A 85 -6.42 -5.19 1.83
CA VAL A 85 -6.00 -4.66 3.14
C VAL A 85 -7.14 -3.90 3.80
N LEU A 86 -7.78 -2.98 3.10
CA LEU A 86 -8.86 -2.15 3.66
C LEU A 86 -10.08 -2.98 4.03
N GLU A 87 -10.50 -3.91 3.16
CA GLU A 87 -11.60 -4.82 3.46
C GLU A 87 -11.28 -5.74 4.66
N THR A 88 -10.02 -6.12 4.83
CA THR A 88 -9.56 -6.90 6.00
C THR A 88 -9.70 -6.09 7.29
N VAL A 89 -9.26 -4.82 7.29
CA VAL A 89 -9.37 -3.91 8.43
C VAL A 89 -10.83 -3.71 8.82
N ARG A 90 -11.72 -3.47 7.85
CA ARG A 90 -13.17 -3.35 8.07
C ARG A 90 -13.77 -4.61 8.71
N LYS A 91 -13.47 -5.79 8.18
CA LYS A 91 -13.96 -7.06 8.72
C LYS A 91 -13.42 -7.36 10.13
N LEU A 92 -12.24 -6.87 10.45
CA LEU A 92 -11.69 -6.94 11.81
C LEU A 92 -12.42 -6.00 12.79
N GLY A 93 -13.17 -5.02 12.30
CA GLY A 93 -13.77 -3.98 13.10
C GLY A 93 -12.74 -3.07 13.78
N TRP A 94 -11.58 -2.94 13.16
CA TRP A 94 -10.47 -2.14 13.69
C TRP A 94 -10.50 -0.73 13.09
N LYS A 95 -10.38 0.28 13.96
CA LYS A 95 -10.26 1.68 13.57
C LYS A 95 -8.80 2.11 13.82
N PRO A 96 -7.96 2.17 12.79
CA PRO A 96 -6.57 2.58 12.94
C PRO A 96 -6.45 4.10 13.12
N ASP A 97 -5.56 4.54 14.01
CA ASP A 97 -5.19 5.96 14.14
C ASP A 97 -4.29 6.39 12.98
N ILE A 98 -3.37 5.50 12.57
CA ILE A 98 -2.45 5.71 11.45
C ILE A 98 -2.48 4.53 10.51
N ILE A 99 -2.55 4.82 9.22
CA ILE A 99 -2.32 3.86 8.13
C ILE A 99 -0.99 4.24 7.47
N HIS A 100 0.05 3.44 7.69
CA HIS A 100 1.36 3.68 7.11
C HIS A 100 1.60 2.78 5.89
N CYS A 101 1.71 3.40 4.74
CA CYS A 101 1.91 2.76 3.45
C CYS A 101 3.40 2.73 3.09
N HIS A 102 3.92 1.60 2.63
CA HIS A 102 5.34 1.41 2.31
C HIS A 102 5.52 1.00 0.85
N GLY A 103 6.18 1.86 0.07
CA GLY A 103 6.52 1.63 -1.33
C GLY A 103 5.32 1.68 -2.29
N TRP A 104 5.63 1.66 -3.58
CA TRP A 104 4.65 1.89 -4.64
C TRP A 104 3.47 0.88 -4.66
N MET A 105 3.68 -0.37 -4.26
CA MET A 105 2.61 -1.38 -4.19
C MET A 105 1.47 -1.01 -3.25
N THR A 106 1.69 -0.08 -2.32
CA THR A 106 0.68 0.38 -1.36
C THR A 106 0.02 1.71 -1.76
N SER A 107 0.41 2.27 -2.90
CA SER A 107 0.02 3.62 -3.32
C SER A 107 -1.48 3.81 -3.55
N PHE A 108 -2.24 2.74 -3.78
CA PHE A 108 -3.69 2.83 -3.92
C PHE A 108 -4.42 2.88 -2.57
N VAL A 109 -3.79 2.55 -1.44
CA VAL A 109 -4.44 2.67 -0.12
C VAL A 109 -4.89 4.10 0.17
N PRO A 110 -4.04 5.15 0.03
CA PRO A 110 -4.48 6.53 0.20
C PRO A 110 -5.60 6.93 -0.76
N LEU A 111 -5.54 6.47 -2.00
CA LEU A 111 -6.58 6.74 -3.00
C LEU A 111 -7.94 6.16 -2.55
N TYR A 112 -7.97 4.89 -2.15
CA TYR A 112 -9.19 4.25 -1.67
C TYR A 112 -9.74 4.94 -0.42
N VAL A 113 -8.89 5.21 0.57
CA VAL A 113 -9.32 5.84 1.83
C VAL A 113 -9.90 7.24 1.59
N ARG A 114 -9.26 8.05 0.76
CA ARG A 114 -9.71 9.44 0.51
C ARG A 114 -10.94 9.56 -0.39
N HIS A 115 -11.27 8.54 -1.19
CA HIS A 115 -12.32 8.67 -2.21
C HIS A 115 -13.43 7.62 -2.12
N LEU A 116 -13.13 6.36 -1.77
CA LEU A 116 -14.14 5.30 -1.69
C LEU A 116 -14.51 4.92 -0.25
N PHE A 117 -13.65 5.20 0.71
CA PHE A 117 -13.87 4.94 2.13
C PHE A 117 -13.86 6.22 2.98
N ASN A 118 -14.01 7.40 2.35
CA ASN A 118 -13.99 8.68 3.04
C ASN A 118 -15.08 8.83 4.11
N ASP A 119 -16.23 8.17 3.90
CA ASP A 119 -17.36 8.17 4.85
C ASP A 119 -17.41 6.88 5.69
N ASP A 120 -16.40 6.02 5.60
CA ASP A 120 -16.36 4.79 6.39
C ASP A 120 -15.81 5.07 7.80
N PRO A 121 -16.58 4.75 8.87
CA PRO A 121 -16.22 5.06 10.25
C PRO A 121 -14.93 4.37 10.72
N HIS A 122 -14.43 3.37 9.99
CA HIS A 122 -13.13 2.76 10.30
C HIS A 122 -11.95 3.63 9.86
N PHE A 123 -12.13 4.49 8.83
CA PHE A 123 -11.03 5.23 8.21
C PHE A 123 -11.15 6.74 8.26
N GLU A 124 -12.31 7.28 8.64
CA GLU A 124 -12.61 8.73 8.60
C GLU A 124 -11.60 9.60 9.36
N ASP A 125 -11.10 9.09 10.51
CA ASP A 125 -10.13 9.82 11.35
C ASP A 125 -8.68 9.37 11.12
N ALA A 126 -8.46 8.32 10.32
CA ALA A 126 -7.14 7.74 10.12
C ALA A 126 -6.19 8.70 9.40
N LYS A 127 -5.01 8.89 9.98
CA LYS A 127 -3.91 9.62 9.34
C LYS A 127 -3.17 8.71 8.37
N LEU A 128 -2.90 9.23 7.18
CA LEU A 128 -2.20 8.51 6.13
C LEU A 128 -0.74 8.93 6.09
N VAL A 129 0.16 7.98 6.22
CA VAL A 129 1.60 8.17 6.09
C VAL A 129 2.12 7.34 4.93
N PHE A 130 3.00 7.88 4.11
CA PHE A 130 3.60 7.16 2.98
C PHE A 130 5.13 7.18 3.05
N THR A 131 5.75 6.00 3.03
CA THR A 131 7.20 5.85 2.86
C THR A 131 7.52 5.57 1.41
N ALA A 132 8.32 6.45 0.80
CA ALA A 132 8.90 6.21 -0.52
C ALA A 132 10.29 5.61 -0.43
N TYR A 133 10.57 4.69 -1.35
CA TYR A 133 11.85 3.99 -1.49
C TYR A 133 12.50 4.33 -2.85
N ASP A 134 13.78 3.99 -2.98
CA ASP A 134 14.52 4.09 -4.26
C ASP A 134 14.21 2.88 -5.15
N ASP A 135 12.92 2.66 -5.39
CA ASP A 135 12.45 1.60 -6.27
C ASP A 135 12.75 1.94 -7.73
N PRO A 136 13.08 0.94 -8.59
CA PRO A 136 13.19 1.17 -10.03
C PRO A 136 11.92 1.76 -10.62
N ALA A 137 12.08 2.74 -11.50
CA ALA A 137 10.98 3.37 -12.22
C ALA A 137 10.48 2.46 -13.36
N GLU A 138 9.55 1.56 -13.04
CA GLU A 138 8.95 0.62 -13.98
C GLU A 138 7.64 1.18 -14.57
N ASN A 139 7.38 0.89 -15.85
CA ASN A 139 6.14 1.28 -16.49
C ASN A 139 4.99 0.39 -16.04
N LEU A 140 3.93 0.99 -15.55
CA LEU A 140 2.68 0.30 -15.24
C LEU A 140 1.78 0.17 -16.48
N ASN A 141 0.73 -0.63 -16.39
CA ASN A 141 -0.19 -0.85 -17.48
C ASN A 141 -0.83 0.49 -17.92
N LYS A 142 -0.84 0.73 -19.22
CA LYS A 142 -1.44 1.94 -19.83
C LYS A 142 -2.94 2.09 -19.55
N ASP A 143 -3.62 1.00 -19.22
CA ASP A 143 -5.05 0.98 -18.95
C ASP A 143 -5.38 1.21 -17.46
N LEU A 144 -4.38 1.46 -16.60
CA LEU A 144 -4.57 1.70 -15.16
C LEU A 144 -5.64 2.78 -14.87
N ALA A 145 -5.55 3.93 -15.53
CA ALA A 145 -6.54 4.99 -15.34
C ALA A 145 -7.97 4.58 -15.75
N LYS A 146 -8.11 3.70 -16.76
CA LYS A 146 -9.39 3.12 -17.15
C LYS A 146 -9.93 2.20 -16.06
N LYS A 147 -9.11 1.28 -15.55
CA LYS A 147 -9.47 0.36 -14.45
C LYS A 147 -9.94 1.13 -13.21
N LEU A 148 -9.21 2.15 -12.80
CA LEU A 148 -9.60 3.02 -11.68
C LEU A 148 -10.91 3.78 -11.95
N THR A 149 -11.15 4.22 -13.20
CA THR A 149 -12.42 4.86 -13.56
C THR A 149 -13.60 3.88 -13.44
N GLN A 150 -13.42 2.61 -13.80
CA GLN A 150 -14.43 1.56 -13.66
C GLN A 150 -14.74 1.28 -12.18
N GLU A 151 -13.74 1.41 -11.29
CA GLU A 151 -13.93 1.32 -9.84
C GLU A 151 -14.64 2.55 -9.22
N GLY A 152 -14.93 3.58 -10.01
CA GLY A 152 -15.68 4.77 -9.57
C GLY A 152 -14.83 6.02 -9.28
N PHE A 153 -13.53 5.99 -9.56
CA PHE A 153 -12.69 7.18 -9.36
C PHE A 153 -12.90 8.25 -10.44
N PRO A 154 -12.96 9.55 -10.08
CA PRO A 154 -13.11 10.63 -11.05
C PRO A 154 -11.93 10.70 -12.02
N LYS A 155 -12.21 10.87 -13.32
CA LYS A 155 -11.17 10.98 -14.36
C LYS A 155 -10.20 12.16 -14.12
N GLU A 156 -10.70 13.23 -13.55
CA GLU A 156 -9.90 14.44 -13.23
C GLU A 156 -8.77 14.12 -12.26
N LEU A 157 -9.04 13.26 -11.28
CA LEU A 157 -8.06 12.80 -10.29
C LEU A 157 -6.96 11.95 -10.93
N LEU A 158 -7.33 11.19 -11.97
CA LEU A 158 -6.46 10.19 -12.59
C LEU A 158 -5.58 10.73 -13.73
N LYS A 159 -5.62 12.03 -14.02
CA LYS A 159 -4.87 12.64 -15.12
C LYS A 159 -3.37 12.37 -15.07
N SER A 160 -2.79 12.33 -13.89
CA SER A 160 -1.36 12.03 -13.68
C SER A 160 -1.04 10.53 -13.83
N LEU A 161 -2.05 9.67 -13.87
CA LEU A 161 -1.91 8.21 -13.96
C LEU A 161 -2.17 7.67 -15.38
N VAL A 162 -2.06 8.51 -16.39
CA VAL A 162 -2.09 8.11 -17.80
C VAL A 162 -0.69 7.64 -18.19
N LYS A 163 -0.47 6.34 -18.33
CA LYS A 163 0.84 5.69 -18.55
C LYS A 163 1.84 6.00 -17.42
N PRO A 164 1.51 5.75 -16.15
CA PRO A 164 2.38 6.08 -15.04
C PRO A 164 3.52 5.07 -14.90
N THR A 165 4.59 5.54 -14.28
CA THR A 165 5.61 4.67 -13.68
C THR A 165 5.28 4.37 -12.22
N THR A 166 6.01 3.45 -11.60
CA THR A 166 5.97 3.19 -10.15
C THR A 166 6.29 4.43 -9.32
N GLU A 167 7.22 5.29 -9.82
CA GLU A 167 7.53 6.59 -9.19
C GLU A 167 6.36 7.59 -9.30
N ASP A 168 5.68 7.66 -10.45
CA ASP A 168 4.51 8.53 -10.61
C ASP A 168 3.38 8.12 -9.67
N LEU A 169 3.20 6.81 -9.48
CA LEU A 169 2.22 6.28 -8.55
C LEU A 169 2.59 6.62 -7.11
N SER A 170 3.87 6.51 -6.73
CA SER A 170 4.36 6.91 -5.40
C SER A 170 4.15 8.41 -5.15
N LYS A 171 4.48 9.27 -6.12
CA LYS A 171 4.22 10.71 -6.02
C LYS A 171 2.73 11.03 -5.86
N PHE A 172 1.89 10.32 -6.61
CA PHE A 172 0.45 10.46 -6.51
C PHE A 172 -0.05 10.12 -5.10
N ALA A 173 0.42 9.00 -4.54
CA ALA A 173 0.09 8.58 -3.18
C ALA A 173 0.56 9.58 -2.12
N MET A 174 1.79 10.10 -2.25
CA MET A 174 2.32 11.15 -1.36
C MET A 174 1.40 12.38 -1.31
N GLY A 175 0.83 12.79 -2.45
CA GLY A 175 -0.11 13.92 -2.51
C GLY A 175 -1.42 13.69 -1.75
N LEU A 176 -1.83 12.44 -1.54
CA LEU A 176 -3.05 12.06 -0.83
C LEU A 176 -2.84 11.80 0.68
N CYS A 177 -1.59 11.72 1.13
CA CYS A 177 -1.24 11.44 2.53
C CYS A 177 -1.14 12.71 3.37
N ASP A 178 -1.25 12.56 4.69
CA ASP A 178 -1.07 13.64 5.66
C ASP A 178 0.43 13.90 5.92
N ALA A 179 1.24 12.84 5.84
CA ALA A 179 2.67 12.92 6.06
C ALA A 179 3.44 11.92 5.18
N VAL A 180 4.72 12.18 4.96
CA VAL A 180 5.57 11.35 4.09
C VAL A 180 6.93 11.08 4.73
N THR A 181 7.51 9.91 4.44
CA THR A 181 8.81 9.53 4.99
C THR A 181 9.73 9.00 3.91
N LYS A 182 11.05 9.15 4.09
CA LYS A 182 12.06 8.55 3.24
C LYS A 182 12.45 7.18 3.78
N GLY A 183 12.30 6.14 2.96
CA GLY A 183 12.71 4.77 3.29
C GLY A 183 14.19 4.51 3.05
N ASP A 184 14.82 5.29 2.15
CA ASP A 184 16.22 5.19 1.78
C ASP A 184 16.95 6.53 1.97
N ALA A 185 18.26 6.46 2.25
CA ALA A 185 19.10 7.64 2.45
C ALA A 185 19.19 8.51 1.19
N LYS A 186 19.09 7.88 0.04
CA LYS A 186 19.12 8.53 -1.27
C LYS A 186 17.98 7.96 -2.10
N LEU A 187 17.18 8.83 -2.68
CA LEU A 187 16.12 8.50 -3.60
C LEU A 187 16.47 8.96 -5.01
N SER A 188 15.72 8.51 -6.01
CA SER A 188 15.83 9.03 -7.36
C SER A 188 15.64 10.54 -7.38
N ARG A 189 16.18 11.20 -8.43
CA ARG A 189 16.02 12.65 -8.60
C ARG A 189 14.55 13.09 -8.64
N VAL A 190 13.68 12.27 -9.20
CA VAL A 190 12.24 12.53 -9.30
C VAL A 190 11.63 12.55 -7.92
N MET A 191 11.92 11.54 -7.09
CA MET A 191 11.41 11.44 -5.74
C MET A 191 12.00 12.51 -4.81
N GLU A 192 13.31 12.81 -4.90
CA GLU A 192 13.92 13.91 -4.14
C GLU A 192 13.26 15.26 -4.43
N ASN A 193 12.90 15.52 -5.70
CA ASN A 193 12.17 16.73 -6.06
C ASN A 193 10.74 16.73 -5.51
N ALA A 194 10.06 15.58 -5.48
CA ALA A 194 8.74 15.45 -4.87
C ALA A 194 8.78 15.76 -3.37
N PHE A 195 9.78 15.26 -2.64
CA PHE A 195 9.98 15.59 -1.22
C PHE A 195 10.28 17.06 -0.96
N LYS A 196 11.01 17.73 -1.86
CA LYS A 196 11.28 19.17 -1.75
C LYS A 196 10.07 20.04 -2.05
N ALA A 197 9.16 19.55 -2.88
CA ALA A 197 7.99 20.29 -3.33
C ALA A 197 6.74 20.06 -2.46
N THR A 198 6.75 19.04 -1.60
CA THR A 198 5.60 18.72 -0.75
C THR A 198 5.43 19.75 0.37
N ASP A 199 4.20 20.06 0.68
CA ASP A 199 3.77 20.86 1.84
C ASP A 199 3.48 19.99 3.08
N LYS A 200 3.60 18.66 2.92
CA LYS A 200 3.32 17.69 3.98
C LYS A 200 4.46 17.64 5.00
N ARG A 201 4.14 17.15 6.20
CA ARG A 201 5.17 16.80 7.19
C ARG A 201 6.09 15.71 6.64
N VAL A 202 7.38 15.90 6.77
CA VAL A 202 8.39 14.99 6.21
C VAL A 202 9.27 14.42 7.33
N LEU A 203 9.36 13.10 7.42
CA LEU A 203 10.45 12.43 8.13
C LEU A 203 11.57 12.10 7.15
N ALA A 204 12.75 12.66 7.39
CA ALA A 204 13.95 12.30 6.66
C ALA A 204 14.33 10.83 6.90
N TYR A 205 15.21 10.30 6.07
CA TYR A 205 15.74 8.95 6.29
C TYR A 205 16.38 8.85 7.69
N ALA A 206 15.96 7.83 8.44
CA ALA A 206 16.55 7.44 9.70
C ALA A 206 17.31 6.11 9.54
N SER A 207 18.48 6.02 10.13
CA SER A 207 19.27 4.79 10.15
C SER A 207 18.50 3.63 10.80
N GLU A 208 18.97 2.40 10.61
CA GLU A 208 18.31 1.22 11.20
C GLU A 208 18.24 1.33 12.74
N GLU A 209 19.23 1.90 13.37
CA GLU A 209 19.31 2.09 14.82
C GLU A 209 18.35 3.16 15.34
N GLU A 210 18.15 4.24 14.57
CA GLU A 210 17.31 5.38 14.94
C GLU A 210 15.85 5.23 14.49
N ARG A 211 15.59 4.37 13.53
CA ARG A 211 14.30 4.27 12.81
C ARG A 211 13.10 4.12 13.73
N VAL A 212 13.20 3.27 14.75
CA VAL A 212 12.07 3.00 15.64
C VAL A 212 11.71 4.24 16.44
N ALA A 213 12.71 4.92 17.03
CA ALA A 213 12.49 6.13 17.81
C ALA A 213 11.97 7.28 16.94
N ALA A 214 12.61 7.49 15.78
CA ALA A 214 12.22 8.54 14.85
C ALA A 214 10.77 8.40 14.33
N HIS A 215 10.36 7.17 13.97
CA HIS A 215 8.97 6.95 13.54
C HIS A 215 7.98 7.06 14.69
N ALA A 216 8.34 6.62 15.90
CA ALA A 216 7.45 6.77 17.07
C ALA A 216 7.17 8.25 17.36
N GLU A 217 8.20 9.09 17.39
CA GLU A 217 8.08 10.54 17.57
C GLU A 217 7.26 11.16 16.43
N PHE A 218 7.58 10.81 15.20
CA PHE A 218 6.88 11.30 14.01
C PHE A 218 5.38 10.97 14.02
N TYR A 219 4.99 9.76 14.45
CA TYR A 219 3.58 9.40 14.55
C TYR A 219 2.85 10.23 15.62
N HIS A 220 3.48 10.54 16.76
CA HIS A 220 2.91 11.43 17.75
C HIS A 220 2.66 12.82 17.16
N GLU A 221 3.63 13.37 16.46
CA GLU A 221 3.50 14.67 15.80
C GLU A 221 2.36 14.71 14.76
N VAL A 222 2.23 13.62 13.94
CA VAL A 222 1.15 13.52 12.93
C VAL A 222 -0.23 13.45 13.58
N LEU A 223 -0.34 12.82 14.77
CA LEU A 223 -1.60 12.72 15.49
C LEU A 223 -1.95 14.00 16.24
N GLU A 224 -0.97 14.72 16.80
CA GLU A 224 -1.20 15.96 17.55
C GLU A 224 -1.73 17.10 16.65
N GLU A 225 -1.30 17.21 15.41
CA GLU A 225 -1.81 18.20 14.45
C GLU A 225 -3.32 18.05 14.17
N ALA A 226 -3.90 16.90 14.46
CA ALA A 226 -5.34 16.67 14.28
C ALA A 226 -6.19 17.24 15.42
N LEU A 227 -5.57 17.67 16.53
CA LEU A 227 -6.25 18.16 17.72
C LEU A 227 -6.31 19.71 17.79
N VAL A 228 -5.73 20.40 16.80
CA VAL A 228 -5.70 21.87 16.68
C VAL A 228 -6.59 22.30 15.51
#